data_e3e116bbf2da71c3b0b5df77cdbefe10
#
_entry.id   e3e116bbf2da71c3b0b5df77cdbefe10
#
_cell.length_a   1.000
_cell.length_b   1.000
_cell.length_c   1.000
_cell.angle_alpha   90.00
_cell.angle_beta   90.00
_cell.angle_gamma   90.00
#
_symmetry.space_group_name_H-M   'P 1'
#
loop_
_entity.id
_entity.type
_entity.pdbx_description
1 polymer ?
#
loop_
_entity_poly.entity_id
_entity_poly.type
_entity_poly.pdbx_seq_one_letter_code
_entity_poly.pdbx_strand_id
1 'polypeptide(L)'
;MWMKQIAKSIPTVVLGIALILGASRHASWGHQARADVSKQSARSSRDWVRDGVVYEIYPRAFSPEGNFNGITARLDDLKELGINILWLMPIHPLGQLKKKGTIGSPYAVRDYYAINPDYGTKADFKKLIAEAHRRRMKVIIDIVANHTSWDSVMMKWPDFYEHDAKGQITYPHDWSDVAELNYGNPKLRQYMIDMLKYWIREFDLDGFRCDVAEEVPTDFWEDARVELDKVKPDIAMLAEGHKAELLLKAFDFDYSWPLHSLLTDVLQGRKSASDLRTSWEKEFSEWPRGSLHMRFSDNHDERRAIARFGEPAALAASALVFTLDGVPMLYNGMEAGDTTESGAPALFERLPIFWPIAQRRPEFPRFYKQMIALRRSSNALRRGAVEWLSNSDESRVLTYIRRAEGEEVLVAINLSNRPFSGSVEFGNREAFADVTPDVDPPLPPDAPAPERAARKRAFNLPTISLAAWDYRIFRRS
;
A
#
# COMPACT_ATOMS: atom_id res chain seq x y z
N MET A 1 -33.52 -3.10 5.75
CA MET A 1 -34.72 -3.95 6.03
C MET A 1 -34.86 -4.89 4.85
N TRP A 2 -34.49 -6.12 4.99
CA TRP A 2 -34.62 -7.33 4.14
C TRP A 2 -33.35 -8.17 4.27
N MET A 3 -33.29 -8.91 5.34
CA MET A 3 -32.59 -10.18 5.49
C MET A 3 -33.25 -10.91 6.67
N LYS A 4 -34.06 -11.90 6.38
CA LYS A 4 -34.36 -12.98 7.32
C LYS A 4 -34.84 -14.22 6.56
N GLN A 5 -34.21 -15.32 6.93
CA GLN A 5 -34.64 -16.70 6.89
C GLN A 5 -34.70 -17.44 5.54
N ILE A 6 -33.93 -18.55 5.48
CA ILE A 6 -34.55 -19.89 5.44
C ILE A 6 -33.47 -20.90 5.93
N ALA A 7 -33.72 -21.46 7.11
CA ALA A 7 -33.14 -22.73 7.51
C ALA A 7 -34.16 -23.82 7.11
N LYS A 8 -33.77 -24.83 6.37
CA LYS A 8 -34.56 -26.08 6.23
C LYS A 8 -33.64 -27.29 6.19
N SER A 9 -33.94 -28.14 7.13
CA SER A 9 -33.57 -29.51 7.47
C SER A 9 -33.18 -30.44 6.33
N ILE A 10 -32.08 -31.18 6.54
CA ILE A 10 -31.63 -32.33 5.78
C ILE A 10 -32.23 -33.61 6.38
N PRO A 11 -32.81 -34.54 5.62
CA PRO A 11 -33.08 -35.88 6.11
C PRO A 11 -31.90 -36.81 5.84
N THR A 12 -31.54 -37.56 6.85
CA THR A 12 -30.56 -38.66 6.85
C THR A 12 -31.05 -39.80 5.98
N VAL A 13 -30.26 -40.19 4.95
CA VAL A 13 -30.43 -41.48 4.28
C VAL A 13 -29.17 -42.29 4.47
N VAL A 14 -29.34 -43.40 5.20
CA VAL A 14 -28.34 -44.46 5.36
C VAL A 14 -28.49 -45.38 4.14
N LEU A 15 -27.42 -45.60 3.36
CA LEU A 15 -27.35 -46.76 2.44
C LEU A 15 -25.92 -47.31 2.38
N GLY A 16 -25.92 -48.60 2.35
CA GLY A 16 -24.88 -49.54 2.67
C GLY A 16 -23.62 -49.55 1.81
N ILE A 17 -22.60 -50.06 2.43
CA ILE A 17 -21.24 -50.26 1.98
C ILE A 17 -21.17 -51.50 1.05
N ALA A 18 -20.61 -51.29 -0.16
CA ALA A 18 -20.01 -52.40 -0.92
C ALA A 18 -18.52 -52.09 -1.10
N LEU A 19 -17.69 -52.87 -0.43
CA LEU A 19 -16.23 -52.84 -0.58
C LEU A 19 -15.84 -53.44 -1.93
N ILE A 20 -15.28 -52.60 -2.82
CA ILE A 20 -14.45 -53.08 -3.95
C ILE A 20 -13.01 -52.61 -3.68
N LEU A 21 -12.16 -53.59 -3.33
CA LEU A 21 -10.71 -53.41 -3.22
C LEU A 21 -10.10 -53.21 -4.62
N GLY A 22 -9.98 -51.97 -5.04
CA GLY A 22 -9.15 -51.60 -6.17
C GLY A 22 -7.85 -50.96 -5.64
N ALA A 23 -6.72 -51.64 -5.79
CA ALA A 23 -5.41 -51.15 -5.42
C ALA A 23 -5.01 -49.98 -6.37
N SER A 24 -5.42 -48.77 -6.05
CA SER A 24 -4.91 -47.56 -6.67
C SER A 24 -3.58 -47.21 -6.00
N ARG A 25 -2.48 -47.37 -6.73
CA ARG A 25 -1.19 -46.78 -6.34
C ARG A 25 -1.33 -45.28 -6.32
N HIS A 26 -1.67 -44.72 -5.18
CA HIS A 26 -1.47 -43.31 -4.94
C HIS A 26 0.03 -43.06 -4.84
N ALA A 27 0.58 -42.45 -5.89
CA ALA A 27 1.86 -41.79 -5.77
C ALA A 27 1.72 -40.74 -4.65
N SER A 28 2.31 -41.02 -3.49
CA SER A 28 2.47 -40.05 -2.43
C SER A 28 3.41 -38.99 -2.97
N TRP A 29 2.84 -37.90 -3.45
CA TRP A 29 3.56 -36.64 -3.57
C TRP A 29 3.95 -36.27 -2.15
N GLY A 30 5.22 -36.54 -1.80
CA GLY A 30 5.77 -36.11 -0.53
C GLY A 30 5.52 -34.64 -0.38
N HIS A 31 4.75 -34.26 0.63
CA HIS A 31 4.76 -32.90 1.14
C HIS A 31 6.20 -32.66 1.61
N GLN A 32 7.03 -32.14 0.73
CA GLN A 32 8.27 -31.51 1.16
C GLN A 32 7.81 -30.38 2.09
N ALA A 33 8.10 -30.52 3.39
CA ALA A 33 7.79 -29.46 4.36
C ALA A 33 8.33 -28.16 3.76
N ARG A 34 7.45 -27.21 3.48
CA ARG A 34 7.87 -25.90 2.99
C ARG A 34 8.91 -25.36 3.96
N ALA A 35 10.07 -24.99 3.43
CA ALA A 35 11.12 -24.43 4.26
C ALA A 35 10.55 -23.23 5.03
N ASP A 36 10.78 -23.18 6.33
CA ASP A 36 10.33 -22.11 7.20
C ASP A 36 10.97 -20.80 6.72
N VAL A 37 10.18 -19.95 6.08
CA VAL A 37 10.65 -18.70 5.47
C VAL A 37 11.15 -17.69 6.50
N SER A 38 10.69 -17.77 7.75
CA SER A 38 11.13 -16.88 8.83
C SER A 38 12.61 -17.03 9.18
N LYS A 39 13.20 -18.17 8.85
CA LYS A 39 14.63 -18.44 9.03
C LYS A 39 15.50 -17.91 7.89
N GLN A 40 14.90 -17.47 6.81
CA GLN A 40 15.58 -16.94 5.65
C GLN A 40 15.66 -15.40 5.74
N SER A 41 16.45 -14.79 4.86
CA SER A 41 16.49 -13.34 4.69
C SER A 41 15.67 -12.93 3.48
N ALA A 42 14.93 -11.85 3.60
CA ALA A 42 14.29 -11.23 2.47
C ALA A 42 15.34 -10.70 1.48
N ARG A 43 14.93 -10.50 0.24
CA ARG A 43 15.73 -9.82 -0.77
C ARG A 43 16.15 -8.44 -0.23
N SER A 44 17.40 -8.08 -0.43
CA SER A 44 17.89 -6.75 -0.04
C SER A 44 17.30 -5.69 -0.96
N SER A 45 16.45 -4.83 -0.40
CA SER A 45 15.85 -3.70 -1.12
C SER A 45 16.81 -2.53 -1.25
N ARG A 46 16.65 -1.74 -2.31
CA ARG A 46 17.44 -0.54 -2.56
C ARG A 46 17.16 0.53 -1.49
N ASP A 47 18.17 1.34 -1.19
CA ASP A 47 18.04 2.42 -0.21
C ASP A 47 16.92 3.40 -0.56
N TRP A 48 16.74 3.71 -1.85
CA TRP A 48 15.70 4.63 -2.28
C TRP A 48 14.26 4.09 -2.05
N VAL A 49 14.09 2.75 -1.98
CA VAL A 49 12.82 2.11 -1.57
C VAL A 49 12.66 2.24 -0.06
N ARG A 50 13.65 1.78 0.70
CA ARG A 50 13.61 1.74 2.17
C ARG A 50 13.43 3.12 2.79
N ASP A 51 14.14 4.12 2.24
CA ASP A 51 14.09 5.51 2.70
C ASP A 51 12.94 6.30 2.06
N GLY A 52 12.16 5.64 1.19
CA GLY A 52 11.16 6.26 0.34
C GLY A 52 9.85 6.58 1.03
N VAL A 53 9.07 7.39 0.30
CA VAL A 53 7.64 7.63 0.50
C VAL A 53 6.98 7.43 -0.85
N VAL A 54 6.09 6.44 -0.93
CA VAL A 54 5.33 6.14 -2.14
C VAL A 54 4.16 7.11 -2.26
N TYR A 55 3.96 7.63 -3.46
CA TYR A 55 2.78 8.42 -3.79
C TYR A 55 2.06 7.75 -4.97
N GLU A 56 0.91 7.18 -4.65
CA GLU A 56 0.04 6.52 -5.61
C GLU A 56 -0.76 7.55 -6.39
N ILE A 57 -0.70 7.48 -7.72
CA ILE A 57 -1.38 8.40 -8.64
C ILE A 57 -2.35 7.62 -9.52
N TYR A 58 -3.63 7.97 -9.43
CA TYR A 58 -4.60 7.60 -10.45
C TYR A 58 -4.59 8.67 -11.55
N PRO A 59 -4.00 8.42 -12.74
CA PRO A 59 -3.81 9.44 -13.76
C PRO A 59 -5.08 10.17 -14.15
N ARG A 60 -6.19 9.44 -14.26
CA ARG A 60 -7.52 9.95 -14.61
C ARG A 60 -8.09 10.96 -13.60
N ALA A 61 -7.77 10.78 -12.31
CA ALA A 61 -8.34 11.56 -11.21
C ALA A 61 -7.41 12.67 -10.70
N PHE A 62 -6.09 12.56 -10.93
CA PHE A 62 -5.09 13.41 -10.30
C PHE A 62 -5.16 14.88 -10.68
N SER A 63 -5.52 15.19 -11.91
CA SER A 63 -5.64 16.56 -12.39
C SER A 63 -6.94 16.76 -13.18
N PRO A 64 -7.38 18.03 -13.39
CA PRO A 64 -8.51 18.30 -14.26
C PRO A 64 -8.37 17.73 -15.66
N GLU A 65 -7.13 17.69 -16.20
CA GLU A 65 -6.82 17.12 -17.51
C GLU A 65 -6.95 15.60 -17.51
N GLY A 66 -6.66 14.94 -16.36
CA GLY A 66 -6.71 13.49 -16.20
C GLY A 66 -5.66 12.76 -17.06
N ASN A 67 -4.47 13.32 -17.21
CA ASN A 67 -3.44 12.82 -18.11
C ASN A 67 -1.99 13.07 -17.60
N PHE A 68 -0.98 12.57 -18.33
CA PHE A 68 0.43 12.70 -17.98
C PHE A 68 0.92 14.15 -17.91
N ASN A 69 0.42 15.04 -18.75
CA ASN A 69 0.80 16.45 -18.71
C ASN A 69 0.31 17.12 -17.44
N GLY A 70 -0.90 16.79 -16.96
CA GLY A 70 -1.42 17.26 -15.69
C GLY A 70 -0.61 16.77 -14.50
N ILE A 71 -0.10 15.52 -14.54
CA ILE A 71 0.83 15.00 -13.52
C ILE A 71 2.16 15.74 -13.60
N THR A 72 2.71 15.91 -14.82
CA THR A 72 3.99 16.59 -15.04
C THR A 72 3.98 18.02 -14.49
N ALA A 73 2.86 18.73 -14.65
CA ALA A 73 2.71 20.09 -14.19
C ALA A 73 2.76 20.23 -12.66
N ARG A 74 2.48 19.14 -11.92
CA ARG A 74 2.44 19.13 -10.45
C ARG A 74 3.62 18.40 -9.79
N LEU A 75 4.64 18.03 -10.56
CA LEU A 75 5.82 17.36 -9.99
C LEU A 75 6.58 18.22 -8.97
N ASP A 76 6.55 19.55 -9.12
CA ASP A 76 7.18 20.46 -8.15
C ASP A 76 6.40 20.48 -6.83
N ASP A 77 5.07 20.43 -6.85
CA ASP A 77 4.23 20.30 -5.65
C ASP A 77 4.57 19.01 -4.90
N LEU A 78 4.66 17.87 -5.62
CA LEU A 78 5.02 16.58 -5.03
C LEU A 78 6.44 16.59 -4.48
N LYS A 79 7.36 17.27 -5.16
CA LYS A 79 8.74 17.46 -4.69
C LYS A 79 8.78 18.28 -3.41
N GLU A 80 8.01 19.35 -3.34
CA GLU A 80 7.90 20.21 -2.14
C GLU A 80 7.25 19.47 -0.97
N LEU A 81 6.27 18.61 -1.24
CA LEU A 81 5.69 17.71 -0.25
C LEU A 81 6.73 16.71 0.29
N GLY A 82 7.76 16.40 -0.49
CA GLY A 82 8.86 15.50 -0.12
C GLY A 82 8.78 14.10 -0.70
N ILE A 83 7.85 13.85 -1.63
CA ILE A 83 7.69 12.57 -2.32
C ILE A 83 8.92 12.25 -3.16
N ASN A 84 9.28 10.97 -3.21
CA ASN A 84 10.40 10.48 -4.01
C ASN A 84 10.11 9.20 -4.82
N ILE A 85 8.95 8.56 -4.63
CA ILE A 85 8.51 7.42 -5.43
C ILE A 85 7.09 7.71 -5.94
N LEU A 86 6.94 7.79 -7.25
CA LEU A 86 5.65 7.91 -7.92
C LEU A 86 5.22 6.53 -8.39
N TRP A 87 4.09 6.05 -7.91
CA TRP A 87 3.43 4.86 -8.43
C TRP A 87 2.22 5.29 -9.26
N LEU A 88 2.28 5.06 -10.56
CA LEU A 88 1.18 5.29 -11.48
C LEU A 88 0.31 4.04 -11.58
N MET A 89 -0.97 4.15 -11.24
CA MET A 89 -1.96 3.10 -11.50
C MET A 89 -1.97 2.75 -12.99
N PRO A 90 -2.62 1.63 -13.44
CA PRO A 90 -2.43 1.11 -14.79
C PRO A 90 -2.61 2.17 -15.88
N ILE A 91 -1.62 2.25 -16.77
CA ILE A 91 -1.52 3.27 -17.83
C ILE A 91 -1.90 2.72 -19.22
N HIS A 92 -2.31 1.46 -19.28
CA HIS A 92 -2.61 0.76 -20.52
C HIS A 92 -4.03 1.07 -21.05
N PRO A 93 -4.28 0.85 -22.36
CA PRO A 93 -5.63 0.94 -22.90
C PRO A 93 -6.57 -0.05 -22.22
N LEU A 94 -7.80 0.41 -21.95
CA LEU A 94 -8.83 -0.37 -21.27
C LEU A 94 -9.61 -1.23 -22.24
N GLY A 95 -10.05 -2.41 -21.79
CA GLY A 95 -11.03 -3.22 -22.48
C GLY A 95 -12.41 -2.57 -22.54
N GLN A 96 -13.13 -2.84 -23.63
CA GLN A 96 -14.50 -2.36 -23.84
C GLN A 96 -15.53 -3.49 -23.72
N LEU A 97 -15.11 -4.73 -23.99
CA LEU A 97 -15.98 -5.88 -23.88
C LEU A 97 -16.19 -6.25 -22.41
N LYS A 98 -17.46 -6.33 -21.98
CA LYS A 98 -17.90 -6.61 -20.61
C LYS A 98 -17.41 -5.58 -19.57
N LYS A 99 -17.04 -4.37 -19.96
CA LYS A 99 -16.58 -3.34 -19.02
C LYS A 99 -17.60 -3.01 -17.93
N LYS A 100 -17.14 -2.74 -16.74
CA LYS A 100 -17.94 -2.21 -15.62
C LYS A 100 -17.94 -0.68 -15.64
N GLY A 101 -19.03 -0.05 -15.21
CA GLY A 101 -19.18 1.41 -15.15
C GLY A 101 -19.18 2.08 -16.52
N THR A 102 -19.01 3.41 -16.51
CA THR A 102 -19.05 4.22 -17.74
C THR A 102 -17.78 4.08 -18.57
N ILE A 103 -16.61 4.09 -17.92
CA ILE A 103 -15.31 4.10 -18.59
C ILE A 103 -14.67 2.71 -18.63
N GLY A 104 -14.85 1.92 -17.58
CA GLY A 104 -14.21 0.62 -17.40
C GLY A 104 -13.07 0.64 -16.39
N SER A 105 -12.67 -0.54 -15.93
CA SER A 105 -11.59 -0.73 -14.97
C SER A 105 -10.22 -0.45 -15.58
N PRO A 106 -9.34 0.29 -14.91
CA PRO A 106 -7.94 0.41 -15.31
C PRO A 106 -7.22 -0.94 -15.27
N TYR A 107 -7.74 -1.90 -14.51
CA TYR A 107 -7.21 -3.26 -14.38
C TYR A 107 -7.69 -4.22 -15.49
N ALA A 108 -8.62 -3.83 -16.36
CA ALA A 108 -9.01 -4.60 -17.54
C ALA A 108 -8.11 -4.21 -18.74
N VAL A 109 -6.87 -4.70 -18.74
CA VAL A 109 -5.83 -4.30 -19.72
C VAL A 109 -6.11 -4.92 -21.09
N ARG A 110 -6.18 -4.06 -22.13
CA ARG A 110 -6.36 -4.47 -23.52
C ARG A 110 -5.04 -4.74 -24.25
N ASP A 111 -4.02 -3.90 -24.01
CA ASP A 111 -2.71 -4.03 -24.68
C ASP A 111 -1.60 -3.57 -23.73
N TYR A 112 -0.75 -4.50 -23.34
CA TYR A 112 0.37 -4.23 -22.41
C TYR A 112 1.50 -3.41 -23.01
N TYR A 113 1.60 -3.27 -24.33
CA TYR A 113 2.65 -2.49 -25.01
C TYR A 113 2.19 -1.10 -25.44
N ALA A 114 0.94 -0.75 -25.15
CA ALA A 114 0.35 0.53 -25.51
C ALA A 114 0.07 1.39 -24.26
N ILE A 115 0.00 2.69 -24.48
CA ILE A 115 -0.45 3.69 -23.51
C ILE A 115 -1.93 4.01 -23.80
N ASN A 116 -2.72 4.17 -22.74
CA ASN A 116 -4.09 4.64 -22.85
C ASN A 116 -4.11 6.03 -23.52
N PRO A 117 -4.80 6.18 -24.66
CA PRO A 117 -4.82 7.46 -25.38
C PRO A 117 -5.39 8.62 -24.56
N ASP A 118 -6.25 8.35 -23.57
CA ASP A 118 -6.77 9.37 -22.65
C ASP A 118 -5.68 9.98 -21.77
N TYR A 119 -4.59 9.26 -21.53
CA TYR A 119 -3.48 9.72 -20.71
C TYR A 119 -2.40 10.45 -21.48
N GLY A 120 -2.41 10.37 -22.81
CA GLY A 120 -1.46 11.04 -23.70
C GLY A 120 -0.68 10.07 -24.57
N THR A 121 0.45 10.57 -25.09
CA THR A 121 1.33 9.85 -26.00
C THR A 121 2.52 9.22 -25.27
N LYS A 122 3.27 8.35 -25.98
CA LYS A 122 4.58 7.84 -25.50
C LYS A 122 5.56 8.99 -25.22
N ALA A 123 5.50 10.09 -25.98
CA ALA A 123 6.34 11.26 -25.77
C ALA A 123 5.96 11.99 -24.47
N ASP A 124 4.66 12.15 -24.17
CA ASP A 124 4.21 12.74 -22.92
C ASP A 124 4.64 11.90 -21.71
N PHE A 125 4.55 10.57 -21.83
CA PHE A 125 4.99 9.67 -20.77
C PHE A 125 6.51 9.71 -20.55
N LYS A 126 7.31 9.70 -21.63
CA LYS A 126 8.78 9.90 -21.54
C LYS A 126 9.12 11.23 -20.87
N LYS A 127 8.40 12.30 -21.22
CA LYS A 127 8.58 13.62 -20.60
C LYS A 127 8.27 13.57 -19.09
N LEU A 128 7.17 12.93 -18.68
CA LEU A 128 6.83 12.77 -17.27
C LEU A 128 7.96 12.10 -16.50
N ILE A 129 8.48 10.97 -17.00
CA ILE A 129 9.57 10.21 -16.36
C ILE A 129 10.85 11.06 -16.29
N ALA A 130 11.27 11.69 -17.39
CA ALA A 130 12.45 12.52 -17.41
C ALA A 130 12.36 13.70 -16.43
N GLU A 131 11.18 14.34 -16.33
CA GLU A 131 10.93 15.44 -15.38
C GLU A 131 10.87 14.96 -13.92
N ALA A 132 10.37 13.75 -13.66
CA ALA A 132 10.43 13.12 -12.35
C ALA A 132 11.90 12.82 -11.95
N HIS A 133 12.67 12.20 -12.85
CA HIS A 133 14.09 11.90 -12.63
C HIS A 133 14.92 13.16 -12.40
N ARG A 134 14.68 14.25 -13.15
CA ARG A 134 15.32 15.54 -12.92
C ARG A 134 15.10 16.07 -11.49
N ARG A 135 13.96 15.73 -10.90
CA ARG A 135 13.62 16.06 -9.51
C ARG A 135 14.08 15.01 -8.49
N ARG A 136 14.80 13.98 -8.94
CA ARG A 136 15.25 12.83 -8.12
C ARG A 136 14.07 12.03 -7.55
N MET A 137 13.00 11.93 -8.31
CA MET A 137 11.87 11.03 -8.05
C MET A 137 12.01 9.79 -8.89
N LYS A 138 11.68 8.65 -8.34
CA LYS A 138 11.57 7.35 -9.01
C LYS A 138 10.14 7.15 -9.52
N VAL A 139 10.00 6.45 -10.64
CA VAL A 139 8.69 6.16 -11.25
C VAL A 139 8.51 4.67 -11.43
N ILE A 140 7.48 4.12 -10.80
CA ILE A 140 7.02 2.75 -11.01
C ILE A 140 5.61 2.79 -11.62
N ILE A 141 5.27 1.78 -12.41
CA ILE A 141 3.92 1.63 -12.97
C ILE A 141 3.27 0.35 -12.46
N ASP A 142 1.95 0.34 -12.51
CA ASP A 142 1.14 -0.81 -12.16
C ASP A 142 1.09 -1.81 -13.31
N ILE A 143 1.30 -3.07 -13.02
CA ILE A 143 1.24 -4.19 -13.97
C ILE A 143 0.21 -5.20 -13.49
N VAL A 144 -0.83 -5.37 -14.29
CA VAL A 144 -1.89 -6.35 -14.08
C VAL A 144 -1.47 -7.67 -14.71
N ALA A 145 -0.81 -8.55 -13.93
CA ALA A 145 -0.24 -9.78 -14.50
C ALA A 145 -1.18 -10.98 -14.42
N ASN A 146 -2.23 -10.95 -13.57
CA ASN A 146 -3.12 -12.08 -13.35
C ASN A 146 -4.17 -12.27 -14.46
N HIS A 147 -4.59 -11.20 -15.12
CA HIS A 147 -5.71 -11.22 -16.07
C HIS A 147 -5.61 -10.12 -17.12
N THR A 148 -6.47 -10.19 -18.16
CA THR A 148 -6.62 -9.16 -19.19
C THR A 148 -8.09 -8.82 -19.40
N SER A 149 -8.38 -7.79 -20.19
CA SER A 149 -9.73 -7.60 -20.72
C SER A 149 -10.14 -8.71 -21.72
N TRP A 150 -11.44 -8.88 -21.94
CA TRP A 150 -11.99 -9.85 -22.89
C TRP A 150 -11.74 -9.51 -24.37
N ASP A 151 -11.34 -8.28 -24.66
CA ASP A 151 -10.95 -7.81 -26.00
C ASP A 151 -9.45 -7.47 -26.05
N SER A 152 -8.66 -8.10 -25.19
CA SER A 152 -7.21 -7.98 -25.22
C SER A 152 -6.63 -8.46 -26.54
N VAL A 153 -5.57 -7.79 -27.00
CA VAL A 153 -4.79 -8.23 -28.17
C VAL A 153 -4.22 -9.64 -28.01
N MET A 154 -4.13 -10.13 -26.76
CA MET A 154 -3.67 -11.48 -26.44
C MET A 154 -4.73 -12.57 -26.69
N MET A 155 -5.99 -12.22 -26.89
CA MET A 155 -7.07 -13.20 -27.21
C MET A 155 -6.83 -14.00 -28.49
N LYS A 156 -5.91 -13.54 -29.36
CA LYS A 156 -5.44 -14.31 -30.52
C LYS A 156 -4.65 -15.57 -30.15
N TRP A 157 -4.26 -15.72 -28.87
CA TRP A 157 -3.61 -16.90 -28.31
C TRP A 157 -4.48 -17.47 -27.19
N PRO A 158 -5.52 -18.25 -27.49
CA PRO A 158 -6.44 -18.78 -26.46
C PRO A 158 -5.74 -19.61 -25.38
N ASP A 159 -4.62 -20.28 -25.72
CA ASP A 159 -3.80 -21.06 -24.79
C ASP A 159 -3.05 -20.22 -23.75
N PHE A 160 -3.10 -18.89 -23.85
CA PHE A 160 -2.60 -17.98 -22.83
C PHE A 160 -3.58 -17.81 -21.66
N TYR A 161 -4.80 -18.36 -21.76
CA TYR A 161 -5.85 -18.19 -20.77
C TYR A 161 -6.21 -19.51 -20.10
N GLU A 162 -6.70 -19.43 -18.87
CA GLU A 162 -7.27 -20.56 -18.16
C GLU A 162 -8.61 -20.94 -18.76
N HIS A 163 -8.92 -22.26 -18.75
CA HIS A 163 -10.15 -22.80 -19.32
C HIS A 163 -10.87 -23.70 -18.33
N ASP A 164 -12.19 -23.63 -18.36
CA ASP A 164 -13.03 -24.55 -17.61
C ASP A 164 -13.08 -25.95 -18.26
N ALA A 165 -13.78 -26.89 -17.62
CA ALA A 165 -13.93 -28.25 -18.12
C ALA A 165 -14.68 -28.34 -19.46
N LYS A 166 -15.34 -27.26 -19.93
CA LYS A 166 -16.02 -27.15 -21.22
C LYS A 166 -15.15 -26.47 -22.27
N GLY A 167 -13.92 -26.10 -21.94
CA GLY A 167 -13.01 -25.40 -22.84
C GLY A 167 -13.33 -23.91 -23.01
N GLN A 168 -14.07 -23.30 -22.10
CA GLN A 168 -14.35 -21.87 -22.12
C GLN A 168 -13.33 -21.14 -21.25
N ILE A 169 -12.83 -19.99 -21.73
CA ILE A 169 -11.94 -19.12 -20.96
C ILE A 169 -12.64 -18.70 -19.67
N THR A 170 -11.91 -18.79 -18.54
CA THR A 170 -12.38 -18.43 -17.20
C THR A 170 -12.00 -17.00 -16.80
N TYR A 171 -12.49 -16.59 -15.65
CA TYR A 171 -12.13 -15.33 -15.00
C TYR A 171 -11.90 -15.58 -13.49
N PRO A 172 -11.00 -14.82 -12.86
CA PRO A 172 -10.71 -15.01 -11.44
C PRO A 172 -11.88 -14.48 -10.58
N HIS A 173 -12.17 -15.16 -9.47
CA HIS A 173 -13.19 -14.77 -8.49
C HIS A 173 -14.56 -14.44 -9.12
N ASP A 174 -15.11 -13.25 -8.85
CA ASP A 174 -16.34 -12.69 -9.43
C ASP A 174 -16.05 -11.54 -10.43
N TRP A 175 -14.80 -11.44 -10.92
CA TRP A 175 -14.34 -10.35 -11.82
C TRP A 175 -14.70 -10.65 -13.27
N SER A 176 -15.99 -10.64 -13.56
CA SER A 176 -16.54 -11.04 -14.88
C SER A 176 -16.15 -10.14 -16.06
N ASP A 177 -15.52 -9.00 -15.80
CA ASP A 177 -15.02 -8.04 -16.80
C ASP A 177 -13.60 -8.35 -17.31
N VAL A 178 -12.94 -9.37 -16.76
CA VAL A 178 -11.58 -9.78 -17.13
C VAL A 178 -11.49 -11.27 -17.44
N ALA A 179 -10.40 -11.71 -18.05
CA ALA A 179 -10.09 -13.10 -18.40
C ALA A 179 -8.76 -13.53 -17.77
N GLU A 180 -8.75 -14.68 -17.12
CA GLU A 180 -7.64 -15.20 -16.32
C GLU A 180 -6.51 -15.73 -17.20
N LEU A 181 -5.25 -15.43 -16.86
CA LEU A 181 -4.06 -15.85 -17.59
C LEU A 181 -3.49 -17.18 -17.06
N ASN A 182 -3.10 -18.08 -17.98
CA ASN A 182 -2.55 -19.39 -17.68
C ASN A 182 -1.02 -19.37 -17.62
N TYR A 183 -0.46 -19.22 -16.45
CA TYR A 183 0.98 -19.26 -16.20
C TYR A 183 1.61 -20.67 -16.31
N GLY A 184 0.84 -21.70 -16.54
CA GLY A 184 1.32 -23.01 -17.00
C GLY A 184 1.90 -22.95 -18.42
N ASN A 185 1.55 -21.94 -19.22
CA ASN A 185 2.04 -21.75 -20.57
C ASN A 185 3.38 -21.00 -20.61
N PRO A 186 4.49 -21.64 -21.03
CA PRO A 186 5.80 -20.99 -21.06
C PRO A 186 5.90 -19.80 -22.05
N LYS A 187 5.07 -19.77 -23.10
CA LYS A 187 5.04 -18.66 -24.06
C LYS A 187 4.38 -17.42 -23.43
N LEU A 188 3.36 -17.60 -22.58
CA LEU A 188 2.79 -16.51 -21.80
C LEU A 188 3.84 -15.94 -20.86
N ARG A 189 4.55 -16.79 -20.09
CA ARG A 189 5.60 -16.34 -19.17
C ARG A 189 6.65 -15.51 -19.90
N GLN A 190 7.11 -15.98 -21.05
CA GLN A 190 8.09 -15.24 -21.88
C GLN A 190 7.52 -13.90 -22.37
N TYR A 191 6.28 -13.88 -22.87
CA TYR A 191 5.60 -12.65 -23.32
C TYR A 191 5.53 -11.61 -22.20
N MET A 192 5.17 -12.00 -20.99
CA MET A 192 5.06 -11.10 -19.85
C MET A 192 6.43 -10.59 -19.39
N ILE A 193 7.45 -11.44 -19.37
CA ILE A 193 8.83 -11.00 -19.05
C ILE A 193 9.33 -10.00 -20.10
N ASP A 194 9.12 -10.27 -21.38
CA ASP A 194 9.55 -9.35 -22.46
C ASP A 194 8.81 -8.01 -22.39
N MET A 195 7.54 -8.02 -22.01
CA MET A 195 6.75 -6.82 -21.77
C MET A 195 7.32 -5.99 -20.62
N LEU A 196 7.65 -6.60 -19.49
CA LEU A 196 8.28 -5.91 -18.36
C LEU A 196 9.63 -5.29 -18.77
N LYS A 197 10.46 -6.05 -19.50
CA LYS A 197 11.75 -5.55 -20.04
C LYS A 197 11.56 -4.39 -21.02
N TYR A 198 10.49 -4.42 -21.85
CA TYR A 198 10.17 -3.34 -22.77
C TYR A 198 9.94 -2.02 -22.04
N TRP A 199 9.12 -2.02 -20.98
CA TRP A 199 8.82 -0.81 -20.23
C TRP A 199 10.04 -0.20 -19.55
N ILE A 200 10.95 -1.03 -19.01
CA ILE A 200 12.22 -0.55 -18.44
C ILE A 200 13.09 0.07 -19.51
N ARG A 201 13.29 -0.61 -20.66
CA ARG A 201 14.20 -0.16 -21.71
C ARG A 201 13.70 1.07 -22.45
N GLU A 202 12.42 1.09 -22.77
CA GLU A 202 11.83 2.14 -23.62
C GLU A 202 11.61 3.44 -22.84
N PHE A 203 11.31 3.36 -21.53
CA PHE A 203 10.90 4.50 -20.73
C PHE A 203 11.81 4.78 -19.53
N ASP A 204 12.84 3.97 -19.31
CA ASP A 204 13.74 4.08 -18.15
C ASP A 204 13.01 4.03 -16.80
N LEU A 205 11.94 3.22 -16.71
CA LEU A 205 11.20 3.03 -15.46
C LEU A 205 12.09 2.49 -14.33
N ASP A 206 11.72 2.83 -13.09
CA ASP A 206 12.44 2.40 -11.90
C ASP A 206 11.84 1.15 -11.27
N GLY A 207 10.77 0.60 -11.82
CA GLY A 207 10.18 -0.65 -11.36
C GLY A 207 8.69 -0.75 -11.59
N PHE A 208 8.07 -1.66 -10.83
CA PHE A 208 6.67 -2.03 -10.99
C PHE A 208 5.98 -2.24 -9.64
N ARG A 209 4.68 -1.90 -9.57
CA ARG A 209 3.73 -2.51 -8.64
C ARG A 209 3.01 -3.60 -9.41
N CYS A 210 2.95 -4.79 -8.86
CA CYS A 210 2.33 -5.93 -9.51
C CYS A 210 1.00 -6.25 -8.83
N ASP A 211 -0.07 -6.08 -9.60
CA ASP A 211 -1.46 -6.32 -9.21
C ASP A 211 -1.69 -7.79 -8.85
N VAL A 212 -2.39 -8.04 -7.73
CA VAL A 212 -2.68 -9.38 -7.17
C VAL A 212 -1.52 -10.39 -7.32
N ALA A 213 -0.31 -9.92 -7.01
CA ALA A 213 0.94 -10.68 -7.25
C ALA A 213 0.97 -12.04 -6.56
N GLU A 214 0.24 -12.23 -5.46
CA GLU A 214 0.16 -13.50 -4.75
C GLU A 214 -0.62 -14.59 -5.50
N GLU A 215 -1.46 -14.22 -6.46
CA GLU A 215 -2.23 -15.14 -7.31
C GLU A 215 -1.43 -15.61 -8.52
N VAL A 216 -0.42 -14.86 -8.93
CA VAL A 216 0.51 -15.25 -9.98
C VAL A 216 1.62 -16.14 -9.38
N PRO A 217 2.05 -17.23 -10.05
CA PRO A 217 3.05 -18.13 -9.50
C PRO A 217 4.34 -17.44 -9.07
N THR A 218 4.79 -17.72 -7.85
CA THR A 218 5.99 -17.09 -7.27
C THR A 218 7.25 -17.33 -8.12
N ASP A 219 7.40 -18.51 -8.71
CA ASP A 219 8.52 -18.86 -9.58
C ASP A 219 8.55 -18.05 -10.87
N PHE A 220 7.38 -17.65 -11.41
CA PHE A 220 7.33 -16.68 -12.52
C PHE A 220 7.92 -15.33 -12.12
N TRP A 221 7.58 -14.83 -10.94
CA TRP A 221 8.11 -13.56 -10.45
C TRP A 221 9.62 -13.63 -10.18
N GLU A 222 10.11 -14.78 -9.67
CA GLU A 222 11.54 -15.01 -9.49
C GLU A 222 12.28 -14.98 -10.85
N ASP A 223 11.76 -15.69 -11.87
CA ASP A 223 12.30 -15.68 -13.24
C ASP A 223 12.28 -14.26 -13.84
N ALA A 224 11.14 -13.56 -13.73
CA ALA A 224 11.00 -12.19 -14.20
C ALA A 224 12.02 -11.26 -13.53
N ARG A 225 12.21 -11.38 -12.22
CA ARG A 225 13.19 -10.57 -11.48
C ARG A 225 14.60 -10.78 -11.97
N VAL A 226 15.01 -12.02 -12.20
CA VAL A 226 16.35 -12.34 -12.73
C VAL A 226 16.57 -11.66 -14.09
N GLU A 227 15.57 -11.68 -14.96
CA GLU A 227 15.66 -11.04 -16.28
C GLU A 227 15.65 -9.50 -16.20
N LEU A 228 14.90 -8.94 -15.27
CA LEU A 228 14.83 -7.49 -15.05
C LEU A 228 16.13 -6.95 -14.44
N ASP A 229 16.74 -7.64 -13.49
CA ASP A 229 18.02 -7.27 -12.89
C ASP A 229 19.15 -7.19 -13.93
N LYS A 230 19.08 -7.99 -15.02
CA LYS A 230 20.01 -7.89 -16.17
C LYS A 230 19.82 -6.61 -16.99
N VAL A 231 18.61 -6.07 -17.02
CA VAL A 231 18.29 -4.85 -17.78
C VAL A 231 18.62 -3.60 -16.96
N LYS A 232 18.16 -3.54 -15.72
CA LYS A 232 18.38 -2.40 -14.81
C LYS A 232 18.46 -2.92 -13.37
N PRO A 233 19.67 -3.08 -12.82
CA PRO A 233 19.84 -3.64 -11.46
C PRO A 233 19.22 -2.82 -10.32
N ASP A 234 18.94 -1.54 -10.57
CA ASP A 234 18.41 -0.59 -9.56
C ASP A 234 16.87 -0.47 -9.59
N ILE A 235 16.17 -1.46 -10.11
CA ILE A 235 14.70 -1.47 -10.09
C ILE A 235 14.16 -1.93 -8.74
N ALA A 236 12.90 -1.54 -8.46
CA ALA A 236 12.10 -2.06 -7.36
C ALA A 236 10.84 -2.76 -7.86
N MET A 237 10.44 -3.79 -7.15
CA MET A 237 9.18 -4.49 -7.37
C MET A 237 8.35 -4.50 -6.09
N LEU A 238 7.14 -3.95 -6.17
CA LEU A 238 6.12 -3.95 -5.11
C LEU A 238 5.08 -5.01 -5.43
N ALA A 239 4.87 -5.96 -4.51
CA ALA A 239 3.81 -6.95 -4.64
C ALA A 239 2.51 -6.45 -3.99
N GLU A 240 1.41 -6.44 -4.73
CA GLU A 240 0.12 -6.50 -4.06
C GLU A 240 -0.14 -7.93 -3.62
N GLY A 241 -0.16 -8.15 -2.32
CA GLY A 241 -0.33 -9.45 -1.69
C GLY A 241 0.32 -9.49 -0.32
N HIS A 242 0.04 -10.57 0.42
CA HIS A 242 0.58 -10.82 1.74
C HIS A 242 1.08 -12.27 1.84
N LYS A 243 2.09 -12.58 1.03
CA LYS A 243 2.69 -13.90 0.91
C LYS A 243 4.20 -13.82 1.07
N ALA A 244 4.70 -14.36 2.18
CA ALA A 244 6.07 -14.19 2.62
C ALA A 244 7.14 -14.65 1.60
N GLU A 245 6.84 -15.70 0.82
CA GLU A 245 7.75 -16.24 -0.20
C GLU A 245 8.06 -15.24 -1.31
N LEU A 246 7.17 -14.28 -1.60
CA LEU A 246 7.39 -13.25 -2.62
C LEU A 246 8.60 -12.37 -2.30
N LEU A 247 8.86 -12.13 -1.00
CA LEU A 247 9.95 -11.28 -0.55
C LEU A 247 11.32 -11.97 -0.52
N LEU A 248 11.39 -13.28 -0.75
CA LEU A 248 12.67 -14.00 -0.72
C LEU A 248 13.58 -13.61 -1.90
N LYS A 249 13.04 -13.52 -3.12
CA LYS A 249 13.85 -13.30 -4.32
C LYS A 249 13.25 -12.32 -5.32
N ALA A 250 11.91 -12.24 -5.41
CA ALA A 250 11.24 -11.50 -6.48
C ALA A 250 10.99 -10.03 -6.14
N PHE A 251 10.41 -9.76 -4.98
CA PHE A 251 9.91 -8.44 -4.62
C PHE A 251 10.75 -7.77 -3.54
N ASP A 252 10.83 -6.45 -3.60
CA ASP A 252 11.54 -5.61 -2.63
C ASP A 252 10.67 -5.30 -1.42
N PHE A 253 9.35 -5.21 -1.60
CA PHE A 253 8.36 -4.96 -0.57
C PHE A 253 6.98 -5.41 -1.02
N ASP A 254 6.06 -5.57 -0.07
CA ASP A 254 4.68 -5.98 -0.29
C ASP A 254 3.69 -5.09 0.46
N TYR A 255 2.40 -5.41 0.34
CA TYR A 255 1.33 -4.71 1.05
C TYR A 255 1.14 -5.25 2.47
N SER A 256 0.85 -4.35 3.41
CA SER A 256 0.45 -4.72 4.78
C SER A 256 -1.07 -4.77 4.94
N TRP A 257 -1.77 -5.54 4.09
CA TRP A 257 -3.22 -5.68 4.13
C TRP A 257 -3.78 -6.06 5.51
N PRO A 258 -3.20 -7.03 6.26
CA PRO A 258 -3.70 -7.36 7.59
C PRO A 258 -3.63 -6.19 8.56
N LEU A 259 -2.54 -5.41 8.55
CA LEU A 259 -2.40 -4.24 9.41
C LEU A 259 -3.41 -3.15 9.01
N HIS A 260 -3.60 -2.90 7.70
CA HIS A 260 -4.60 -1.95 7.19
C HIS A 260 -6.03 -2.32 7.63
N SER A 261 -6.43 -3.58 7.45
CA SER A 261 -7.76 -4.07 7.83
C SER A 261 -7.98 -3.94 9.33
N LEU A 262 -6.96 -4.32 10.13
CA LEU A 262 -7.02 -4.24 11.57
C LEU A 262 -7.03 -2.78 12.08
N LEU A 263 -6.27 -1.89 11.46
CA LEU A 263 -6.31 -0.45 11.75
C LEU A 263 -7.72 0.12 11.52
N THR A 264 -8.37 -0.31 10.43
CA THR A 264 -9.77 0.03 10.16
C THR A 264 -10.70 -0.45 11.27
N ASP A 265 -10.53 -1.69 11.74
CA ASP A 265 -11.34 -2.25 12.83
C ASP A 265 -11.12 -1.52 14.17
N VAL A 266 -9.88 -1.15 14.46
CA VAL A 266 -9.53 -0.40 15.68
C VAL A 266 -10.14 1.00 15.65
N LEU A 267 -9.98 1.73 14.55
CA LEU A 267 -10.52 3.09 14.42
C LEU A 267 -12.05 3.12 14.42
N GLN A 268 -12.70 2.03 14.06
CA GLN A 268 -14.17 1.87 14.15
C GLN A 268 -14.61 1.26 15.48
N GLY A 269 -13.71 1.04 16.43
CA GLY A 269 -14.01 0.52 17.77
C GLY A 269 -14.39 -0.96 17.82
N ARG A 270 -14.09 -1.72 16.76
CA ARG A 270 -14.37 -3.18 16.72
C ARG A 270 -13.23 -4.01 17.32
N LYS A 271 -12.03 -3.47 17.37
CA LYS A 271 -10.82 -4.10 17.89
C LYS A 271 -10.07 -3.15 18.81
N SER A 272 -9.13 -3.70 19.57
CA SER A 272 -8.23 -2.99 20.48
C SER A 272 -6.99 -2.49 19.75
N ALA A 273 -6.39 -1.38 20.20
CA ALA A 273 -5.10 -0.92 19.69
C ALA A 273 -4.00 -1.99 19.91
N SER A 274 -4.04 -2.75 21.01
CA SER A 274 -3.10 -3.85 21.26
C SER A 274 -3.16 -4.98 20.21
N ASP A 275 -4.29 -5.14 19.50
CA ASP A 275 -4.38 -6.12 18.40
C ASP A 275 -3.45 -5.75 17.24
N LEU A 276 -3.20 -4.44 17.00
CA LEU A 276 -2.24 -3.98 15.99
C LEU A 276 -0.82 -4.39 16.34
N ARG A 277 -0.44 -4.24 17.62
CA ARG A 277 0.86 -4.72 18.12
C ARG A 277 0.99 -6.23 17.91
N THR A 278 0.01 -7.01 18.34
CA THR A 278 0.01 -8.47 18.19
C THR A 278 0.11 -8.89 16.73
N SER A 279 -0.60 -8.22 15.82
CA SER A 279 -0.53 -8.49 14.38
C SER A 279 0.86 -8.18 13.82
N TRP A 280 1.47 -7.07 14.23
CA TRP A 280 2.82 -6.70 13.82
C TRP A 280 3.87 -7.70 14.35
N GLU A 281 3.78 -8.09 15.63
CA GLU A 281 4.68 -9.08 16.24
C GLU A 281 4.59 -10.43 15.52
N LYS A 282 3.39 -10.84 15.11
CA LYS A 282 3.18 -12.05 14.32
C LYS A 282 3.84 -11.93 12.94
N GLU A 283 3.56 -10.84 12.20
CA GLU A 283 4.18 -10.57 10.90
C GLU A 283 5.71 -10.60 11.03
N PHE A 284 6.28 -9.90 12.01
CA PHE A 284 7.72 -9.86 12.24
C PHE A 284 8.33 -11.25 12.52
N SER A 285 7.61 -12.15 13.18
CA SER A 285 8.08 -13.49 13.51
C SER A 285 7.93 -14.52 12.38
N GLU A 286 6.97 -14.33 11.48
CA GLU A 286 6.61 -15.29 10.42
C GLU A 286 7.26 -14.95 9.07
N TRP A 287 7.63 -13.68 8.83
CA TRP A 287 8.22 -13.22 7.58
C TRP A 287 9.74 -13.40 7.54
N PRO A 288 10.35 -13.45 6.33
CA PRO A 288 11.79 -13.45 6.17
C PRO A 288 12.44 -12.24 6.86
N ARG A 289 13.60 -12.43 7.46
CA ARG A 289 14.30 -11.35 8.15
C ARG A 289 14.63 -10.20 7.20
N GLY A 290 14.28 -8.99 7.59
CA GLY A 290 14.50 -7.78 6.80
C GLY A 290 13.43 -7.52 5.74
N SER A 291 12.30 -8.22 5.79
CA SER A 291 11.12 -7.91 4.98
C SER A 291 10.72 -6.44 5.10
N LEU A 292 10.31 -5.86 3.99
CA LEU A 292 9.73 -4.52 3.95
C LEU A 292 8.27 -4.60 3.55
N HIS A 293 7.44 -3.85 4.26
CA HIS A 293 6.01 -3.76 3.98
C HIS A 293 5.64 -2.31 3.65
N MET A 294 4.80 -2.11 2.63
CA MET A 294 4.19 -0.83 2.39
C MET A 294 3.07 -0.61 3.41
N ARG A 295 3.17 0.48 4.16
CA ARG A 295 2.18 0.87 5.17
C ARG A 295 1.29 1.96 4.59
N PHE A 296 -0.02 1.79 4.75
CA PHE A 296 -1.01 2.72 4.21
C PHE A 296 -2.30 2.71 5.03
N SER A 297 -3.02 3.81 4.99
CA SER A 297 -4.36 3.95 5.58
C SER A 297 -5.43 4.20 4.52
N ASP A 298 -5.03 4.41 3.29
CA ASP A 298 -5.87 4.77 2.15
C ASP A 298 -5.20 4.31 0.85
N ASN A 299 -5.97 3.89 -0.15
CA ASN A 299 -5.54 3.55 -1.49
C ASN A 299 -6.72 3.64 -2.48
N HIS A 300 -6.53 3.22 -3.73
CA HIS A 300 -7.55 3.26 -4.77
C HIS A 300 -8.69 2.25 -4.60
N ASP A 301 -8.51 1.18 -3.81
CA ASP A 301 -9.53 0.13 -3.55
C ASP A 301 -10.44 0.48 -2.39
N GLU A 302 -9.99 1.38 -1.51
CA GLU A 302 -10.67 1.72 -0.27
C GLU A 302 -11.34 3.08 -0.34
N ARG A 303 -12.47 3.23 0.37
CA ARG A 303 -13.01 4.57 0.61
C ARG A 303 -11.99 5.40 1.38
N ARG A 304 -11.92 6.71 1.06
CA ARG A 304 -11.01 7.64 1.72
C ARG A 304 -11.01 7.46 3.24
N ALA A 305 -9.83 7.38 3.84
CA ALA A 305 -9.68 7.25 5.29
C ALA A 305 -10.41 8.37 6.04
N ILE A 306 -10.33 9.61 5.54
CA ILE A 306 -11.08 10.75 6.07
C ILE A 306 -12.60 10.55 6.02
N ALA A 307 -13.12 9.89 4.99
CA ALA A 307 -14.55 9.58 4.87
C ALA A 307 -14.98 8.39 5.75
N ARG A 308 -14.04 7.48 6.06
CA ARG A 308 -14.29 6.31 6.92
C ARG A 308 -14.23 6.65 8.41
N PHE A 309 -13.32 7.52 8.81
CA PHE A 309 -12.93 7.71 10.22
C PHE A 309 -13.12 9.14 10.72
N GLY A 310 -13.32 10.12 9.84
CA GLY A 310 -13.26 11.55 10.17
C GLY A 310 -11.83 12.09 10.19
N GLU A 311 -11.71 13.43 10.17
CA GLU A 311 -10.42 14.14 10.02
C GLU A 311 -9.38 13.76 11.09
N PRO A 312 -9.68 13.83 12.41
CA PRO A 312 -8.67 13.54 13.42
C PRO A 312 -8.18 12.10 13.39
N ALA A 313 -9.09 11.14 13.18
CA ALA A 313 -8.74 9.73 13.15
C ALA A 313 -7.95 9.35 11.88
N ALA A 314 -8.21 10.00 10.75
CA ALA A 314 -7.42 9.83 9.53
C ALA A 314 -5.97 10.32 9.71
N LEU A 315 -5.76 11.43 10.44
CA LEU A 315 -4.41 11.91 10.76
C LEU A 315 -3.70 11.00 11.78
N ALA A 316 -4.41 10.46 12.78
CA ALA A 316 -3.85 9.47 13.71
C ALA A 316 -3.43 8.16 12.98
N ALA A 317 -4.26 7.68 12.05
CA ALA A 317 -3.92 6.54 11.20
C ALA A 317 -2.65 6.81 10.37
N SER A 318 -2.57 7.99 9.77
CA SER A 318 -1.39 8.40 8.99
C SER A 318 -0.16 8.57 9.87
N ALA A 319 -0.30 9.06 11.12
CA ALA A 319 0.82 9.12 12.06
C ALA A 319 1.40 7.72 12.33
N LEU A 320 0.56 6.70 12.49
CA LEU A 320 1.02 5.30 12.60
C LEU A 320 1.75 4.85 11.33
N VAL A 321 1.15 5.07 10.15
CA VAL A 321 1.73 4.71 8.85
C VAL A 321 3.13 5.29 8.65
N PHE A 322 3.35 6.54 9.05
CA PHE A 322 4.64 7.21 8.86
C PHE A 322 5.69 6.92 9.92
N THR A 323 5.29 6.44 11.08
CA THR A 323 6.21 6.22 12.23
C THR A 323 6.49 4.75 12.51
N LEU A 324 5.64 3.83 12.07
CA LEU A 324 5.94 2.40 12.11
C LEU A 324 7.05 2.06 11.10
N ASP A 325 7.60 0.85 11.17
CA ASP A 325 8.55 0.34 10.18
C ASP A 325 7.89 0.10 8.81
N GLY A 326 8.70 -0.03 7.77
CA GLY A 326 8.23 -0.20 6.39
C GLY A 326 8.29 1.08 5.56
N VAL A 327 7.59 1.10 4.44
CA VAL A 327 7.57 2.20 3.46
C VAL A 327 6.18 2.84 3.46
N PRO A 328 6.03 4.09 3.92
CA PRO A 328 4.71 4.73 3.93
C PRO A 328 4.26 5.11 2.52
N MET A 329 2.95 5.01 2.30
CA MET A 329 2.29 5.40 1.06
C MET A 329 1.20 6.44 1.30
N LEU A 330 1.10 7.39 0.37
CA LEU A 330 -0.03 8.29 0.21
C LEU A 330 -0.75 7.98 -1.09
N TYR A 331 -2.07 7.91 -1.04
CA TYR A 331 -2.91 7.94 -2.22
C TYR A 331 -3.25 9.40 -2.58
N ASN A 332 -3.23 9.73 -3.86
CA ASN A 332 -3.40 11.09 -4.34
C ASN A 332 -4.67 11.76 -3.78
N GLY A 333 -4.53 12.97 -3.24
CA GLY A 333 -5.59 13.72 -2.58
C GLY A 333 -5.65 13.57 -1.05
N MET A 334 -4.95 12.60 -0.45
CA MET A 334 -4.86 12.48 1.02
C MET A 334 -4.29 13.74 1.64
N GLU A 335 -3.24 14.30 1.03
CA GLU A 335 -2.58 15.52 1.50
C GLU A 335 -3.46 16.78 1.39
N ALA A 336 -4.52 16.72 0.61
CA ALA A 336 -5.51 17.79 0.52
C ALA A 336 -6.68 17.61 1.49
N GLY A 337 -6.79 16.44 2.12
CA GLY A 337 -7.98 16.05 2.87
C GLY A 337 -9.20 15.87 1.95
N ASP A 338 -8.97 15.36 0.72
CA ASP A 338 -10.03 15.13 -0.26
C ASP A 338 -10.97 14.01 0.19
N THR A 339 -12.27 14.20 -0.03
CA THR A 339 -13.33 13.24 0.29
C THR A 339 -14.06 12.73 -0.94
N THR A 340 -13.53 13.02 -2.13
CA THR A 340 -14.07 12.46 -3.39
C THR A 340 -14.13 10.94 -3.28
N GLU A 341 -15.22 10.34 -3.76
CA GLU A 341 -15.39 8.90 -3.70
C GLU A 341 -14.17 8.17 -4.27
N SER A 342 -13.74 7.14 -3.57
CA SER A 342 -12.66 6.22 -3.97
C SER A 342 -13.12 4.80 -3.67
N GLY A 343 -12.34 3.82 -4.11
CA GLY A 343 -12.71 2.42 -4.05
C GLY A 343 -13.39 1.95 -5.34
N ALA A 344 -13.86 0.71 -5.35
CA ALA A 344 -14.27 0.01 -6.55
C ALA A 344 -15.21 0.77 -7.52
N PRO A 345 -16.28 1.45 -7.09
CA PRO A 345 -17.12 2.22 -8.03
C PRO A 345 -16.37 3.39 -8.69
N ALA A 346 -15.47 4.04 -7.96
CA ALA A 346 -14.72 5.19 -8.45
C ALA A 346 -13.67 4.80 -9.52
N LEU A 347 -13.19 3.56 -9.49
CA LEU A 347 -12.26 3.04 -10.50
C LEU A 347 -12.85 3.05 -11.91
N PHE A 348 -14.17 2.93 -12.04
CA PHE A 348 -14.86 2.81 -13.32
C PHE A 348 -15.32 4.14 -13.90
N GLU A 349 -15.05 5.25 -13.17
CA GLU A 349 -15.55 6.58 -13.49
C GLU A 349 -14.40 7.60 -13.51
N ARG A 350 -14.72 8.82 -13.96
CA ARG A 350 -13.79 9.96 -13.86
C ARG A 350 -14.23 10.88 -12.73
N LEU A 351 -13.60 10.72 -11.57
CA LEU A 351 -13.85 11.53 -10.38
C LEU A 351 -12.56 12.27 -10.00
N PRO A 352 -12.36 13.50 -10.54
CA PRO A 352 -11.14 14.25 -10.25
C PRO A 352 -11.12 14.73 -8.80
N ILE A 353 -9.92 14.73 -8.22
CA ILE A 353 -9.66 15.25 -6.88
C ILE A 353 -10.02 16.73 -6.82
N PHE A 354 -10.72 17.11 -5.75
CA PHE A 354 -11.06 18.49 -5.49
C PHE A 354 -9.95 19.20 -4.70
N TRP A 355 -8.85 19.51 -5.37
CA TRP A 355 -7.67 20.14 -4.77
C TRP A 355 -7.93 21.40 -3.95
N PRO A 356 -8.89 22.31 -4.29
CA PRO A 356 -9.18 23.49 -3.48
C PRO A 356 -9.61 23.19 -2.04
N ILE A 357 -10.00 21.95 -1.72
CA ILE A 357 -10.37 21.56 -0.35
C ILE A 357 -9.23 21.76 0.64
N ALA A 358 -7.97 21.66 0.20
CA ALA A 358 -6.79 21.93 1.01
C ALA A 358 -6.78 23.32 1.66
N GLN A 359 -7.44 24.30 1.04
CA GLN A 359 -7.59 25.66 1.62
C GLN A 359 -8.54 25.66 2.82
N ARG A 360 -9.50 24.74 2.86
CA ARG A 360 -10.46 24.57 3.96
C ARG A 360 -9.99 23.56 5.01
N ARG A 361 -8.98 22.76 4.67
CA ARG A 361 -8.38 21.72 5.52
C ARG A 361 -6.86 21.88 5.55
N PRO A 362 -6.35 23.05 5.96
CA PRO A 362 -4.91 23.36 5.88
C PRO A 362 -4.06 22.48 6.80
N GLU A 363 -4.65 21.80 7.78
CA GLU A 363 -4.00 20.83 8.65
C GLU A 363 -3.46 19.63 7.88
N PHE A 364 -4.14 19.15 6.82
CA PHE A 364 -3.73 18.01 6.03
C PHE A 364 -2.41 18.25 5.27
N PRO A 365 -2.27 19.26 4.40
CA PRO A 365 -1.00 19.51 3.73
C PRO A 365 0.13 19.85 4.69
N ARG A 366 -0.15 20.52 5.83
CA ARG A 366 0.87 20.75 6.87
C ARG A 366 1.34 19.46 7.52
N PHE A 367 0.39 18.60 7.90
CA PHE A 367 0.68 17.32 8.50
C PHE A 367 1.58 16.48 7.60
N TYR A 368 1.16 16.20 6.36
CA TYR A 368 1.92 15.33 5.47
C TYR A 368 3.30 15.92 5.14
N LYS A 369 3.40 17.22 4.89
CA LYS A 369 4.69 17.87 4.65
C LYS A 369 5.65 17.71 5.83
N GLN A 370 5.18 17.90 7.06
CA GLN A 370 6.00 17.77 8.27
C GLN A 370 6.33 16.31 8.58
N MET A 371 5.37 15.38 8.43
CA MET A 371 5.61 13.95 8.63
C MET A 371 6.64 13.39 7.65
N ILE A 372 6.54 13.73 6.38
CA ILE A 372 7.52 13.32 5.38
C ILE A 372 8.90 13.92 5.69
N ALA A 373 8.95 15.21 6.06
CA ALA A 373 10.20 15.86 6.44
C ALA A 373 10.83 15.20 7.68
N LEU A 374 10.02 14.89 8.69
CA LEU A 374 10.45 14.19 9.90
C LEU A 374 11.05 12.81 9.56
N ARG A 375 10.31 11.98 8.78
CA ARG A 375 10.81 10.68 8.35
C ARG A 375 12.13 10.80 7.57
N ARG A 376 12.22 11.73 6.62
CA ARG A 376 13.42 11.93 5.81
C ARG A 376 14.63 12.35 6.63
N SER A 377 14.42 13.12 7.71
CA SER A 377 15.50 13.57 8.61
C SER A 377 15.86 12.58 9.70
N SER A 378 15.06 11.51 9.89
CA SER A 378 15.22 10.53 10.96
C SER A 378 15.68 9.18 10.41
N ASN A 379 16.87 8.73 10.80
CA ASN A 379 17.35 7.39 10.51
C ASN A 379 16.54 6.34 11.29
N ALA A 380 16.15 6.65 12.52
CA ALA A 380 15.33 5.79 13.35
C ALA A 380 13.99 5.48 12.67
N LEU A 381 13.28 6.47 12.09
CA LEU A 381 12.01 6.23 11.40
C LEU A 381 12.16 5.46 10.09
N ARG A 382 13.29 5.65 9.37
CA ARG A 382 13.52 4.96 8.10
C ARG A 382 14.02 3.53 8.28
N ARG A 383 14.92 3.29 9.24
CA ARG A 383 15.70 2.06 9.33
C ARG A 383 15.75 1.45 10.74
N GLY A 384 15.27 2.18 11.75
CA GLY A 384 15.36 1.75 13.14
C GLY A 384 14.46 0.56 13.45
N ALA A 385 14.84 -0.23 14.44
CA ALA A 385 13.99 -1.26 15.00
C ALA A 385 12.78 -0.65 15.73
N VAL A 386 11.68 -1.40 15.77
CA VAL A 386 10.50 -1.09 16.59
C VAL A 386 10.64 -1.82 17.92
N GLU A 387 10.50 -1.10 19.01
CA GLU A 387 10.39 -1.65 20.37
C GLU A 387 9.08 -1.16 20.97
N TRP A 388 8.15 -2.07 21.23
CA TRP A 388 6.88 -1.74 21.84
C TRP A 388 7.04 -1.43 23.32
N LEU A 389 6.37 -0.39 23.79
CA LEU A 389 6.37 0.04 25.18
C LEU A 389 4.99 -0.18 25.79
N SER A 390 4.95 -0.64 27.03
CA SER A 390 3.71 -0.71 27.78
C SER A 390 3.25 0.67 28.23
N ASN A 391 1.94 0.84 28.30
CA ASN A 391 1.30 2.05 28.83
C ASN A 391 0.08 1.67 29.68
N SER A 392 -0.48 2.62 30.39
CA SER A 392 -1.59 2.38 31.32
C SER A 392 -2.93 2.06 30.62
N ASP A 393 -3.03 2.10 29.29
CA ASP A 393 -4.21 1.69 28.52
C ASP A 393 -3.86 1.26 27.09
N GLU A 394 -3.23 0.10 26.95
CA GLU A 394 -2.86 -0.49 25.66
C GLU A 394 -4.06 -0.86 24.78
N SER A 395 -5.28 -0.86 25.36
CA SER A 395 -6.48 -1.12 24.57
C SER A 395 -6.82 0.01 23.59
N ARG A 396 -6.37 1.23 23.88
CA ARG A 396 -6.68 2.43 23.10
C ARG A 396 -5.45 3.16 22.55
N VAL A 397 -4.30 3.01 23.23
CA VAL A 397 -3.09 3.78 22.93
C VAL A 397 -1.96 2.84 22.54
N LEU A 398 -1.35 3.10 21.41
CA LEU A 398 -0.10 2.48 21.01
C LEU A 398 1.08 3.34 21.47
N THR A 399 2.07 2.68 22.06
CA THR A 399 3.35 3.31 22.43
C THR A 399 4.50 2.44 21.96
N TYR A 400 5.46 3.03 21.30
CA TYR A 400 6.65 2.33 20.84
C TYR A 400 7.80 3.32 20.63
N ILE A 401 9.01 2.80 20.59
CA ILE A 401 10.20 3.54 20.24
C ILE A 401 10.84 2.98 18.99
N ARG A 402 11.30 3.85 18.11
CA ARG A 402 12.12 3.52 16.95
C ARG A 402 13.57 3.84 17.29
N ARG A 403 14.45 2.85 17.15
CA ARG A 403 15.87 2.99 17.49
C ARG A 403 16.75 2.73 16.28
N ALA A 404 17.62 3.68 15.99
CA ALA A 404 18.78 3.51 15.12
C ALA A 404 20.03 4.03 15.84
N GLU A 405 21.21 3.77 15.27
CA GLU A 405 22.45 4.25 15.83
C GLU A 405 22.40 5.77 16.11
N GLY A 406 22.57 6.15 17.37
CA GLY A 406 22.60 7.53 17.83
C GLY A 406 21.24 8.26 17.81
N GLU A 407 20.13 7.59 17.53
CA GLU A 407 18.82 8.24 17.43
C GLU A 407 17.69 7.38 18.00
N GLU A 408 16.80 8.02 18.74
CA GLU A 408 15.56 7.42 19.23
C GLU A 408 14.35 8.31 18.92
N VAL A 409 13.27 7.68 18.47
CA VAL A 409 11.98 8.35 18.26
C VAL A 409 10.91 7.60 19.02
N LEU A 410 10.40 8.22 20.08
CA LEU A 410 9.27 7.72 20.88
C LEU A 410 7.96 8.19 20.25
N VAL A 411 7.03 7.29 20.09
CA VAL A 411 5.71 7.53 19.49
C VAL A 411 4.62 7.07 20.44
N ALA A 412 3.60 7.91 20.63
CA ALA A 412 2.38 7.58 21.34
C ALA A 412 1.19 8.02 20.50
N ILE A 413 0.24 7.11 20.22
CA ILE A 413 -0.93 7.35 19.38
C ILE A 413 -2.17 6.85 20.08
N ASN A 414 -3.14 7.73 20.31
CA ASN A 414 -4.46 7.39 20.79
C ASN A 414 -5.38 7.06 19.59
N LEU A 415 -5.68 5.80 19.39
CA LEU A 415 -6.54 5.29 18.33
C LEU A 415 -8.02 5.18 18.78
N SER A 416 -8.46 6.08 19.68
CA SER A 416 -9.83 6.08 20.19
C SER A 416 -10.43 7.47 20.26
N ASN A 417 -11.76 7.53 20.32
CA ASN A 417 -12.54 8.77 20.48
C ASN A 417 -12.60 9.29 21.92
N ARG A 418 -11.75 8.78 22.82
CA ARG A 418 -11.69 9.18 24.24
C ARG A 418 -10.30 9.73 24.56
N PRO A 419 -10.21 10.79 25.38
CA PRO A 419 -8.92 11.28 25.82
C PRO A 419 -8.23 10.22 26.70
N PHE A 420 -6.91 10.25 26.67
CA PHE A 420 -6.03 9.43 27.48
C PHE A 420 -5.16 10.32 28.37
N SER A 421 -5.03 9.97 29.64
CA SER A 421 -4.02 10.52 30.53
C SER A 421 -3.48 9.37 31.38
N GLY A 422 -2.21 9.07 31.20
CA GLY A 422 -1.60 7.90 31.80
C GLY A 422 -0.08 7.89 31.70
N SER A 423 0.51 6.76 32.06
CA SER A 423 1.98 6.57 32.02
C SER A 423 2.37 5.66 30.86
N VAL A 424 3.59 5.88 30.39
CA VAL A 424 4.33 4.99 29.47
C VAL A 424 5.51 4.41 30.24
N GLU A 425 5.68 3.10 30.17
CA GLU A 425 6.81 2.41 30.79
C GLU A 425 8.08 2.66 29.94
N PHE A 426 8.86 3.63 30.37
CA PHE A 426 10.10 4.00 29.71
C PHE A 426 11.21 4.24 30.73
N GLY A 427 12.28 3.44 30.66
CA GLY A 427 13.32 3.40 31.68
C GLY A 427 14.30 4.59 31.66
N ASN A 428 14.39 5.33 30.55
CA ASN A 428 15.32 6.43 30.39
C ASN A 428 14.59 7.78 30.36
N ARG A 429 14.89 8.64 31.33
CA ARG A 429 14.27 9.96 31.55
C ARG A 429 15.02 11.12 30.89
N GLU A 430 16.01 10.85 30.05
CA GLU A 430 16.72 11.94 29.34
C GLU A 430 15.76 12.71 28.44
N ALA A 431 16.08 13.97 28.20
CA ALA A 431 15.21 14.90 27.52
C ALA A 431 14.96 14.51 26.04
N PHE A 432 13.70 14.28 25.70
CA PHE A 432 13.23 14.20 24.33
C PHE A 432 12.71 15.57 23.86
N ALA A 433 12.96 15.92 22.62
CA ALA A 433 12.31 17.06 21.97
C ALA A 433 10.97 16.62 21.34
N ASP A 434 9.91 17.38 21.56
CA ASP A 434 8.64 17.17 20.86
C ASP A 434 8.81 17.61 19.39
N VAL A 435 8.67 16.65 18.48
CA VAL A 435 8.74 16.83 17.02
C VAL A 435 7.42 16.50 16.32
N THR A 436 6.35 16.42 17.09
CA THR A 436 4.99 16.21 16.59
C THR A 436 4.65 17.28 15.55
N PRO A 437 4.14 16.92 14.36
CA PRO A 437 3.67 17.88 13.39
C PRO A 437 2.70 18.91 13.96
N ASP A 438 3.02 20.19 13.80
CA ASP A 438 2.15 21.29 14.19
C ASP A 438 1.15 21.55 13.05
N VAL A 439 -0.05 21.05 13.21
CA VAL A 439 -1.14 21.19 12.23
C VAL A 439 -1.99 22.44 12.42
N ASP A 440 -1.85 23.11 13.58
CA ASP A 440 -2.57 24.33 13.86
C ASP A 440 -2.13 25.49 12.93
N PRO A 441 -3.01 26.45 12.62
CA PRO A 441 -2.63 27.64 11.88
C PRO A 441 -1.46 28.37 12.55
N PRO A 442 -0.52 28.94 11.79
CA PRO A 442 0.55 29.74 12.37
C PRO A 442 -0.03 30.82 13.28
N LEU A 443 0.53 30.96 14.47
CA LEU A 443 0.17 32.11 15.32
C LEU A 443 0.63 33.40 14.65
N PRO A 444 -0.16 34.49 14.78
CA PRO A 444 0.29 35.83 14.37
C PRO A 444 1.69 36.12 14.94
N PRO A 445 2.52 36.91 14.23
CA PRO A 445 3.87 37.26 14.71
C PRO A 445 3.87 37.95 16.09
N ASP A 446 2.78 38.62 16.43
CA ASP A 446 2.54 39.36 17.67
C ASP A 446 1.75 38.55 18.71
N ALA A 447 1.48 37.28 18.47
CA ALA A 447 0.74 36.42 19.41
C ALA A 447 1.40 36.42 20.81
N PRO A 448 0.61 36.54 21.90
CA PRO A 448 1.11 36.57 23.26
C PRO A 448 1.96 35.36 23.61
N ALA A 449 2.97 35.56 24.46
CA ALA A 449 3.84 34.48 24.94
C ALA A 449 3.10 33.30 25.56
N PRO A 450 1.99 33.49 26.33
CA PRO A 450 1.18 32.37 26.83
C PRO A 450 0.56 31.50 25.75
N GLU A 451 0.10 32.06 24.62
CA GLU A 451 -0.46 31.29 23.49
C GLU A 451 0.62 30.47 22.80
N ARG A 452 1.83 31.05 22.63
CA ARG A 452 2.99 30.34 22.10
C ARG A 452 3.46 29.22 23.03
N ALA A 453 3.39 29.45 24.36
CA ALA A 453 3.74 28.45 25.36
C ALA A 453 2.70 27.34 25.48
N ALA A 454 1.40 27.65 25.34
CA ALA A 454 0.31 26.68 25.38
C ALA A 454 0.38 25.68 24.21
N ARG A 455 0.93 26.08 23.06
CA ARG A 455 1.17 25.17 21.93
C ARG A 455 2.36 24.23 22.16
N LYS A 456 3.36 24.64 22.95
CA LYS A 456 4.40 23.74 23.45
C LYS A 456 3.82 22.98 24.64
N ARG A 457 3.02 21.97 24.34
CA ARG A 457 2.38 21.14 25.38
C ARG A 457 3.46 20.58 26.30
N ALA A 458 3.28 20.82 27.61
CA ALA A 458 4.20 20.33 28.62
C ALA A 458 4.26 18.80 28.56
N PHE A 459 5.45 18.28 28.38
CA PHE A 459 5.71 16.86 28.29
C PHE A 459 6.59 16.47 29.46
N ASN A 460 6.10 15.55 30.30
CA ASN A 460 6.84 15.02 31.44
C ASN A 460 6.77 13.48 31.41
N LEU A 461 7.66 12.82 30.64
CA LEU A 461 7.77 11.37 30.76
C LEU A 461 7.97 10.97 32.23
N PRO A 462 7.34 9.92 32.71
CA PRO A 462 6.58 8.92 31.97
C PRO A 462 5.09 9.25 31.75
N THR A 463 4.60 10.41 32.17
CA THR A 463 3.17 10.78 32.03
C THR A 463 2.91 11.45 30.69
N ILE A 464 1.91 10.97 29.96
CA ILE A 464 1.44 11.51 28.68
C ILE A 464 -0.06 11.77 28.75
N SER A 465 -0.50 12.89 28.17
CA SER A 465 -1.90 13.19 27.92
C SER A 465 -2.14 13.36 26.43
N LEU A 466 -3.12 12.65 25.90
CA LEU A 466 -3.53 12.67 24.49
C LEU A 466 -5.04 12.95 24.44
N ALA A 467 -5.44 13.88 23.56
CA ALA A 467 -6.86 14.05 23.23
C ALA A 467 -7.38 12.81 22.48
N ALA A 468 -8.65 12.76 22.16
CA ALA A 468 -9.19 11.77 21.22
C ALA A 468 -8.48 11.86 19.89
N TRP A 469 -8.03 10.72 19.33
CA TRP A 469 -7.33 10.64 18.05
C TRP A 469 -6.03 11.48 17.98
N ASP A 470 -5.45 11.82 19.14
CA ASP A 470 -4.21 12.60 19.21
C ASP A 470 -2.98 11.67 19.15
N TYR A 471 -1.85 12.22 18.74
CA TYR A 471 -0.58 11.53 18.69
C TYR A 471 0.54 12.46 19.15
N ARG A 472 1.63 11.86 19.63
CA ARG A 472 2.86 12.57 20.05
C ARG A 472 4.06 11.82 19.53
N ILE A 473 5.00 12.58 19.02
CA ILE A 473 6.25 12.08 18.47
C ILE A 473 7.39 12.86 19.12
N PHE A 474 8.30 12.15 19.75
CA PHE A 474 9.42 12.72 20.48
C PHE A 474 10.71 12.15 19.93
N ARG A 475 11.73 12.98 19.81
CA ARG A 475 13.03 12.61 19.24
C ARG A 475 14.15 13.00 20.18
N ARG A 476 15.17 12.13 20.30
CA ARG A 476 16.50 12.48 20.83
C ARG A 476 17.58 11.86 19.94
N SER A 477 18.73 12.53 19.85
CA SER A 477 19.92 12.15 19.09
C SER A 477 21.13 12.16 20.00
#